data_47cd53298bbb4c0a41973badc0e2b374
#
_entry.id   47cd53298bbb4c0a41973badc0e2b374
#
_cell.length_a   1.000
_cell.length_b   1.000
_cell.length_c   1.000
_cell.angle_alpha   90.00
_cell.angle_beta   90.00
_cell.angle_gamma   90.00
#
_symmetry.space_group_name_H-M   'P 1'
#
loop_
_entity.id
_entity.type
_entity.pdbx_description
1 polymer ?
#
loop_
_entity_poly.entity_id
_entity_poly.type
_entity_poly.pdbx_seq_one_letter_code
_entity_poly.pdbx_strand_id
1 'polypeptide(L)'
;MLSRIWCKRLRRCAGVSLNDMKRYNSKLNRTDRCDPSGDSCRNRIAACGRFYNGKSAVLSTVAALLLIVVVLLTSVELLTVTFGDAWFRHEFSKYSVLENVRGELDMGEACDVMSDIMDYMLCDSGSLDIEYVRDGDRVQFLSNDVAEHLRDCREITDKLKLVRIVCVTGFLICVAMCKRKQNHESEQTCGTTDTGLRLRFRGLGYAVIVIGVLAFIVWAAAGGSFDAAFIGFHKLFFDNDLWLIDPEVDDLINLLPVGFFRDTVIAVGWMTGVGTVMIWALVCKWDSR
;
A
#
# COMPACT_ATOMS: atom_id res chain seq x y z
N MET A 1 14.21 32.38 45.35
CA MET A 1 15.21 31.35 45.00
C MET A 1 14.59 30.13 44.32
N LEU A 2 13.42 29.71 44.71
CA LEU A 2 12.67 28.58 44.12
C LEU A 2 12.27 28.78 42.64
N SER A 3 11.95 30.01 42.21
CA SER A 3 11.54 30.32 40.84
C SER A 3 12.64 30.09 39.78
N ARG A 4 13.92 30.32 40.16
CA ARG A 4 15.06 30.08 39.26
C ARG A 4 15.39 28.59 39.06
N ILE A 5 15.10 27.74 40.02
CA ILE A 5 15.31 26.30 39.97
C ILE A 5 14.19 25.67 39.11
N TRP A 6 12.96 26.15 39.25
CA TRP A 6 11.82 25.71 38.44
C TRP A 6 11.98 26.11 36.98
N CYS A 7 12.41 27.32 36.71
CA CYS A 7 12.64 27.78 35.32
C CYS A 7 13.82 27.04 34.65
N LYS A 8 14.86 26.62 35.41
CA LYS A 8 15.94 25.74 34.91
C LYS A 8 15.45 24.32 34.66
N ARG A 9 14.50 23.80 35.45
CA ARG A 9 13.90 22.48 35.26
C ARG A 9 12.96 22.45 34.03
N LEU A 10 12.17 23.50 33.84
CA LEU A 10 11.29 23.67 32.67
C LEU A 10 12.11 23.85 31.37
N ARG A 11 13.27 24.50 31.40
CA ARG A 11 14.19 24.63 30.25
C ARG A 11 14.71 23.28 29.77
N ARG A 12 14.94 22.31 30.66
CA ARG A 12 15.38 20.96 30.29
C ARG A 12 14.25 20.12 29.69
N CYS A 13 13.00 20.40 30.06
CA CYS A 13 11.85 19.63 29.55
C CYS A 13 11.34 20.07 28.18
N ALA A 14 11.66 21.29 27.71
CA ALA A 14 11.06 21.85 26.49
C ALA A 14 11.95 21.78 25.25
N GLY A 15 13.23 21.38 25.35
CA GLY A 15 14.14 21.27 24.18
C GLY A 15 14.34 22.58 23.37
N VAL A 16 13.97 23.73 23.96
CA VAL A 16 13.99 25.04 23.27
C VAL A 16 15.34 25.72 23.57
N SER A 17 16.09 26.05 22.50
CA SER A 17 17.37 26.77 22.60
C SER A 17 17.20 28.12 23.28
N LEU A 18 18.22 28.54 24.04
CA LEU A 18 18.26 29.85 24.69
C LEU A 18 18.11 31.01 23.69
N ASN A 19 18.55 30.80 22.45
CA ASN A 19 18.44 31.76 21.36
C ASN A 19 17.01 31.84 20.80
N ASP A 20 16.31 30.71 20.72
CA ASP A 20 14.93 30.69 20.32
C ASP A 20 14.00 31.33 21.33
N MET A 21 14.30 31.13 22.64
CA MET A 21 13.59 31.84 23.72
C MET A 21 13.87 33.34 23.75
N LYS A 22 15.10 33.77 23.46
CA LYS A 22 15.42 35.19 23.36
C LYS A 22 14.73 35.86 22.18
N ARG A 23 14.72 35.17 21.02
CA ARG A 23 14.04 35.63 19.79
C ARG A 23 12.50 35.67 19.98
N TYR A 24 11.95 34.74 20.74
CA TYR A 24 10.52 34.69 21.04
C TYR A 24 10.13 35.76 22.07
N ASN A 25 10.92 35.92 23.13
CA ASN A 25 10.70 36.98 24.16
C ASN A 25 10.87 38.41 23.61
N SER A 26 11.65 38.60 22.54
CA SER A 26 11.79 39.91 21.90
C SER A 26 10.56 40.29 21.07
N LYS A 27 9.70 39.33 20.71
CA LYS A 27 8.47 39.53 19.95
C LYS A 27 7.20 39.59 20.79
N LEU A 28 7.32 39.37 22.10
CA LEU A 28 6.17 39.39 23.02
C LEU A 28 5.97 40.80 23.62
N ASN A 29 4.72 41.29 23.56
CA ASN A 29 4.29 42.51 24.22
C ASN A 29 4.40 42.36 25.73
N ARG A 30 4.54 43.46 26.47
CA ARG A 30 4.77 43.50 27.94
C ARG A 30 3.72 42.73 28.76
N THR A 31 2.55 42.52 28.25
CA THR A 31 1.41 41.83 28.87
C THR A 31 1.51 40.30 28.82
N ASP A 32 2.41 39.75 28.00
CA ASP A 32 2.52 38.31 27.77
C ASP A 32 3.68 37.65 28.55
N ARG A 33 4.27 38.36 29.51
CA ARG A 33 5.31 37.80 30.39
C ARG A 33 4.71 36.73 31.30
N CYS A 34 5.35 35.56 31.35
CA CYS A 34 4.93 34.40 32.13
C CYS A 34 4.43 34.78 33.52
N ASP A 35 3.18 34.48 33.79
CA ASP A 35 2.58 34.51 35.10
C ASP A 35 3.35 33.53 36.03
N PRO A 36 3.66 33.93 37.26
CA PRO A 36 4.30 33.08 38.26
C PRO A 36 3.48 31.81 38.60
N SER A 37 2.18 31.77 38.31
CA SER A 37 1.30 30.62 38.57
C SER A 37 1.58 29.40 37.69
N GLY A 38 2.38 29.54 36.63
CA GLY A 38 2.82 28.42 35.81
C GLY A 38 1.77 27.85 34.80
N ASP A 39 0.52 28.26 34.86
CA ASP A 39 -0.56 27.70 34.04
C ASP A 39 -0.46 28.13 32.58
N SER A 40 -0.06 29.36 32.29
CA SER A 40 0.18 29.83 30.93
C SER A 40 1.33 29.08 30.23
N CYS A 41 2.40 28.80 31.00
CA CYS A 41 3.54 28.03 30.51
C CYS A 41 3.18 26.55 30.25
N ARG A 42 2.37 25.96 31.11
CA ARG A 42 1.89 24.58 30.99
C ARG A 42 1.00 24.41 29.77
N ASN A 43 0.10 25.38 29.51
CA ASN A 43 -0.80 25.36 28.33
C ASN A 43 -0.04 25.57 27.02
N ARG A 44 1.02 26.39 26.98
CA ARG A 44 1.87 26.59 25.80
C ARG A 44 2.74 25.38 25.50
N ILE A 45 3.28 24.69 26.50
CA ILE A 45 4.02 23.44 26.35
C ILE A 45 3.09 22.35 25.83
N ALA A 46 1.85 22.27 26.35
CA ALA A 46 0.84 21.33 25.87
C ALA A 46 0.38 21.62 24.44
N ALA A 47 0.30 22.88 24.03
CA ALA A 47 -0.03 23.27 22.64
C ALA A 47 1.12 22.98 21.69
N CYS A 48 2.38 23.23 22.07
CA CYS A 48 3.55 22.89 21.27
C CYS A 48 3.69 21.35 21.13
N GLY A 49 3.47 20.60 22.21
CA GLY A 49 3.45 19.13 22.17
C GLY A 49 2.34 18.56 21.27
N ARG A 50 1.14 19.17 21.25
CA ARG A 50 0.05 18.77 20.37
C ARG A 50 0.37 19.03 18.88
N PHE A 51 0.96 20.17 18.57
CA PHE A 51 1.35 20.50 17.19
C PHE A 51 2.46 19.57 16.68
N TYR A 52 3.37 19.18 17.53
CA TYR A 52 4.46 18.26 17.24
C TYR A 52 3.96 16.82 17.05
N ASN A 53 3.04 16.37 17.90
CA ASN A 53 2.38 15.07 17.76
C ASN A 53 1.55 14.95 16.46
N GLY A 54 0.97 16.07 16.00
CA GLY A 54 0.24 16.11 14.73
C GLY A 54 1.12 15.84 13.50
N LYS A 55 2.27 16.50 13.39
CA LYS A 55 3.22 16.29 12.28
C LYS A 55 3.78 14.87 12.26
N SER A 56 4.03 14.30 13.42
CA SER A 56 4.48 12.93 13.60
C SER A 56 3.41 11.91 13.16
N ALA A 57 2.15 12.16 13.49
CA ALA A 57 1.04 11.30 13.08
C ALA A 57 0.87 11.31 11.55
N VAL A 58 0.91 12.48 10.92
CA VAL A 58 0.82 12.62 9.46
C VAL A 58 1.95 11.85 8.76
N LEU A 59 3.21 12.05 9.19
CA LEU A 59 4.35 11.35 8.58
C LEU A 59 4.24 9.83 8.73
N SER A 60 3.81 9.36 9.91
CA SER A 60 3.58 7.93 10.16
C SER A 60 2.44 7.37 9.31
N THR A 61 1.38 8.14 9.09
CA THR A 61 0.26 7.73 8.22
C THR A 61 0.69 7.66 6.77
N VAL A 62 1.45 8.66 6.28
CA VAL A 62 1.99 8.65 4.91
C VAL A 62 2.92 7.44 4.71
N ALA A 63 3.83 7.18 5.66
CA ALA A 63 4.71 6.01 5.61
C ALA A 63 3.90 4.69 5.56
N ALA A 64 2.82 4.58 6.32
CA ALA A 64 1.96 3.41 6.33
C ALA A 64 1.21 3.24 5.00
N LEU A 65 0.70 4.31 4.41
CA LEU A 65 0.05 4.28 3.10
C LEU A 65 1.02 3.82 2.00
N LEU A 66 2.23 4.38 1.97
CA LEU A 66 3.26 3.97 1.03
C LEU A 66 3.63 2.49 1.19
N LEU A 67 3.78 2.03 2.43
CA LEU A 67 4.06 0.62 2.72
C LEU A 67 2.93 -0.30 2.24
N ILE A 68 1.67 0.08 2.48
CA ILE A 68 0.52 -0.73 2.02
C ILE A 68 0.53 -0.87 0.50
N VAL A 69 0.79 0.21 -0.24
CA VAL A 69 0.90 0.14 -1.71
C VAL A 69 2.05 -0.78 -2.15
N VAL A 70 3.22 -0.67 -1.52
CA VAL A 70 4.37 -1.56 -1.82
C VAL A 70 4.01 -3.02 -1.58
N VAL A 71 3.42 -3.32 -0.43
CA VAL A 71 3.05 -4.71 -0.07
C VAL A 71 1.94 -5.22 -0.98
N LEU A 72 0.95 -4.38 -1.35
CA LEU A 72 -0.11 -4.75 -2.29
C LEU A 72 0.47 -5.20 -3.64
N LEU A 73 1.30 -4.35 -4.26
CA LEU A 73 1.89 -4.66 -5.57
C LEU A 73 2.83 -5.88 -5.50
N THR A 74 3.55 -6.05 -4.40
CA THR A 74 4.40 -7.24 -4.18
C THR A 74 3.55 -8.50 -3.94
N SER A 75 2.39 -8.37 -3.29
CA SER A 75 1.49 -9.50 -3.06
C SER A 75 0.89 -10.04 -4.36
N VAL A 76 0.58 -9.16 -5.33
CA VAL A 76 0.14 -9.58 -6.66
C VAL A 76 1.21 -10.43 -7.32
N GLU A 77 2.45 -9.93 -7.44
CA GLU A 77 3.55 -10.68 -8.05
C GLU A 77 3.85 -11.99 -7.30
N LEU A 78 3.83 -11.96 -5.98
CA LEU A 78 4.09 -13.16 -5.18
C LEU A 78 3.02 -14.24 -5.40
N LEU A 79 1.75 -13.85 -5.49
CA LEU A 79 0.67 -14.79 -5.75
C LEU A 79 0.76 -15.38 -7.16
N THR A 80 0.97 -14.54 -8.17
CA THR A 80 0.86 -14.96 -9.58
C THR A 80 2.13 -15.60 -10.12
N VAL A 81 3.32 -15.11 -9.71
CA VAL A 81 4.61 -15.63 -10.21
C VAL A 81 5.16 -16.73 -9.32
N THR A 82 5.15 -16.54 -7.98
CA THR A 82 5.80 -17.51 -7.08
C THR A 82 4.90 -18.70 -6.71
N PHE A 83 3.59 -18.42 -6.53
CA PHE A 83 2.60 -19.44 -6.18
C PHE A 83 1.64 -19.74 -7.33
N GLY A 84 1.94 -19.26 -8.54
CA GLY A 84 1.03 -19.26 -9.68
C GLY A 84 0.51 -20.65 -10.00
N ASP A 85 1.36 -21.65 -10.17
CA ASP A 85 0.93 -23.03 -10.49
C ASP A 85 -0.06 -23.58 -9.44
N ALA A 86 0.27 -23.46 -8.15
CA ALA A 86 -0.60 -23.95 -7.09
C ALA A 86 -1.92 -23.16 -7.01
N TRP A 87 -1.88 -21.84 -7.24
CA TRP A 87 -3.03 -20.97 -7.25
C TRP A 87 -3.95 -21.28 -8.43
N PHE A 88 -3.40 -21.37 -9.64
CA PHE A 88 -4.16 -21.68 -10.85
C PHE A 88 -4.82 -23.05 -10.77
N ARG A 89 -4.10 -24.11 -10.38
CA ARG A 89 -4.67 -25.44 -10.17
C ARG A 89 -5.83 -25.43 -9.18
N HIS A 90 -5.69 -24.70 -8.07
CA HIS A 90 -6.75 -24.58 -7.08
C HIS A 90 -8.00 -23.92 -7.66
N GLU A 91 -7.83 -22.75 -8.29
CA GLU A 91 -8.96 -21.98 -8.83
C GLU A 91 -9.60 -22.66 -10.05
N PHE A 92 -8.80 -23.24 -10.95
CA PHE A 92 -9.29 -23.96 -12.11
C PHE A 92 -10.10 -25.19 -11.72
N SER A 93 -9.64 -25.93 -10.71
CA SER A 93 -10.39 -27.06 -10.15
C SER A 93 -11.68 -26.60 -9.48
N LYS A 94 -11.64 -25.51 -8.73
CA LYS A 94 -12.78 -24.94 -8.00
C LYS A 94 -13.91 -24.50 -8.92
N TYR A 95 -13.57 -23.91 -10.05
CA TYR A 95 -14.52 -23.39 -11.03
C TYR A 95 -14.78 -24.34 -12.18
N SER A 96 -14.17 -25.55 -12.19
CA SER A 96 -14.29 -26.54 -13.29
C SER A 96 -14.03 -25.90 -14.66
N VAL A 97 -13.03 -25.01 -14.76
CA VAL A 97 -12.84 -24.16 -15.94
C VAL A 97 -12.55 -24.97 -17.22
N LEU A 98 -11.89 -26.13 -17.08
CA LEU A 98 -11.56 -27.00 -18.22
C LEU A 98 -12.79 -27.57 -18.92
N GLU A 99 -13.93 -27.65 -18.25
CA GLU A 99 -15.20 -28.07 -18.84
C GLU A 99 -15.78 -27.01 -19.78
N ASN A 100 -15.35 -25.75 -19.65
CA ASN A 100 -15.84 -24.61 -20.42
C ASN A 100 -14.91 -24.22 -21.56
N VAL A 101 -13.65 -24.69 -21.55
CA VAL A 101 -12.69 -24.45 -22.65
C VAL A 101 -13.08 -25.31 -23.83
N ARG A 102 -13.10 -24.72 -25.04
CA ARG A 102 -13.55 -25.39 -26.26
C ARG A 102 -12.52 -26.32 -26.90
N GLY A 103 -11.28 -26.29 -26.40
CA GLY A 103 -10.17 -27.12 -26.89
C GLY A 103 -9.79 -28.25 -25.95
N GLU A 104 -8.86 -29.05 -26.37
CA GLU A 104 -8.28 -30.13 -25.58
C GLU A 104 -7.15 -29.54 -24.74
N LEU A 105 -7.47 -29.15 -23.51
CA LEU A 105 -6.52 -28.61 -22.55
C LEU A 105 -6.54 -29.45 -21.26
N ASP A 106 -5.40 -29.99 -20.88
CA ASP A 106 -5.28 -30.57 -19.54
C ASP A 106 -4.95 -29.50 -18.47
N MET A 107 -4.97 -29.88 -17.21
CA MET A 107 -4.69 -28.98 -16.07
C MET A 107 -3.26 -28.43 -16.12
N GLY A 108 -2.30 -29.20 -16.61
CA GLY A 108 -0.89 -28.77 -16.73
C GLY A 108 -0.78 -27.69 -17.81
N GLU A 109 -1.29 -27.99 -19.01
CA GLU A 109 -1.29 -27.08 -20.15
C GLU A 109 -2.04 -25.75 -19.83
N ALA A 110 -3.17 -25.84 -19.13
CA ALA A 110 -3.89 -24.64 -18.69
C ALA A 110 -3.05 -23.76 -17.72
N CYS A 111 -2.30 -24.38 -16.81
CA CYS A 111 -1.38 -23.68 -15.94
C CYS A 111 -0.19 -23.09 -16.69
N ASP A 112 0.34 -23.80 -17.70
CA ASP A 112 1.45 -23.33 -18.53
C ASP A 112 1.01 -22.09 -19.35
N VAL A 113 -0.18 -22.12 -19.97
CA VAL A 113 -0.79 -20.95 -20.64
C VAL A 113 -0.85 -19.74 -19.69
N MET A 114 -1.31 -19.95 -18.47
CA MET A 114 -1.40 -18.85 -17.51
C MET A 114 -0.03 -18.37 -17.05
N SER A 115 0.94 -19.28 -16.91
CA SER A 115 2.32 -18.91 -16.58
C SER A 115 2.92 -18.03 -17.67
N ASP A 116 2.79 -18.40 -18.93
CA ASP A 116 3.26 -17.62 -20.08
C ASP A 116 2.65 -16.21 -20.12
N ILE A 117 1.33 -16.11 -19.90
CA ILE A 117 0.62 -14.81 -19.82
C ILE A 117 1.14 -13.97 -18.63
N MET A 118 1.33 -14.57 -17.44
CA MET A 118 1.82 -13.85 -16.28
C MET A 118 3.28 -13.42 -16.45
N ASP A 119 4.12 -14.28 -17.04
CA ASP A 119 5.50 -13.95 -17.37
C ASP A 119 5.59 -12.81 -18.39
N TYR A 120 4.73 -12.83 -19.41
CA TYR A 120 4.61 -11.71 -20.33
C TYR A 120 4.23 -10.41 -19.62
N MET A 121 3.24 -10.44 -18.74
CA MET A 121 2.72 -9.24 -18.09
C MET A 121 3.64 -8.69 -16.98
N LEU A 122 4.31 -9.57 -16.23
CA LEU A 122 5.00 -9.20 -14.99
C LEU A 122 6.52 -9.28 -15.07
N CYS A 123 7.08 -10.23 -15.85
CA CYS A 123 8.50 -10.57 -15.82
C CYS A 123 9.28 -10.13 -17.06
N ASP A 124 8.67 -9.45 -18.03
CA ASP A 124 9.26 -9.08 -19.33
C ASP A 124 9.75 -10.30 -20.14
N SER A 125 9.27 -11.48 -19.82
CA SER A 125 9.48 -12.76 -20.50
C SER A 125 8.12 -13.32 -20.94
N GLY A 126 8.13 -14.51 -21.55
CA GLY A 126 6.90 -15.12 -22.06
C GLY A 126 6.45 -14.57 -23.42
N SER A 127 5.48 -15.24 -24.00
CA SER A 127 4.92 -14.94 -25.32
C SER A 127 3.41 -15.00 -25.25
N LEU A 128 2.75 -14.16 -26.05
CA LEU A 128 1.30 -14.27 -26.32
C LEU A 128 1.02 -15.12 -27.56
N ASP A 129 2.05 -15.70 -28.19
CA ASP A 129 1.92 -16.66 -29.27
C ASP A 129 1.76 -18.07 -28.67
N ILE A 130 0.56 -18.34 -28.19
CA ILE A 130 0.21 -19.56 -27.45
C ILE A 130 -0.73 -20.37 -28.33
N GLU A 131 -0.29 -21.59 -28.68
CA GLU A 131 -1.09 -22.54 -29.47
C GLU A 131 -1.63 -23.66 -28.58
N TYR A 132 -2.83 -24.13 -28.87
CA TYR A 132 -3.43 -25.31 -28.25
C TYR A 132 -4.17 -26.15 -29.28
N VAL A 133 -4.61 -27.36 -28.90
CA VAL A 133 -5.33 -28.25 -29.81
C VAL A 133 -6.83 -28.04 -29.64
N ARG A 134 -7.54 -27.81 -30.77
CA ARG A 134 -8.99 -27.75 -30.85
C ARG A 134 -9.46 -28.51 -32.06
N ASP A 135 -10.34 -29.51 -31.88
CA ASP A 135 -10.87 -30.36 -32.93
C ASP A 135 -9.77 -31.12 -33.74
N GLY A 136 -8.60 -31.36 -33.11
CA GLY A 136 -7.44 -32.02 -33.72
C GLY A 136 -6.49 -31.08 -34.46
N ASP A 137 -6.81 -29.79 -34.58
CA ASP A 137 -5.98 -28.79 -35.21
C ASP A 137 -5.30 -27.89 -34.17
N ARG A 138 -4.07 -27.42 -34.47
CA ARG A 138 -3.39 -26.40 -33.69
C ARG A 138 -3.95 -25.02 -34.04
N VAL A 139 -4.49 -24.35 -33.06
CA VAL A 139 -5.06 -23.01 -33.19
C VAL A 139 -4.49 -22.07 -32.13
N GLN A 140 -4.51 -20.78 -32.43
CA GLN A 140 -4.11 -19.75 -31.43
C GLN A 140 -5.08 -19.73 -30.27
N PHE A 141 -4.53 -19.71 -29.05
CA PHE A 141 -5.32 -19.63 -27.82
C PHE A 141 -5.93 -18.25 -27.61
N LEU A 142 -5.19 -17.18 -27.97
CA LEU A 142 -5.61 -15.80 -27.82
C LEU A 142 -6.02 -15.21 -29.17
N SER A 143 -7.16 -14.56 -29.23
CA SER A 143 -7.50 -13.72 -30.39
C SER A 143 -6.61 -12.47 -30.44
N ASN A 144 -6.61 -11.77 -31.55
CA ASN A 144 -5.87 -10.53 -31.72
C ASN A 144 -6.35 -9.46 -30.72
N ASP A 145 -7.65 -9.37 -30.49
CA ASP A 145 -8.27 -8.39 -29.58
C ASP A 145 -7.83 -8.66 -28.12
N VAL A 146 -7.84 -9.93 -27.70
CA VAL A 146 -7.38 -10.32 -26.36
C VAL A 146 -5.87 -10.11 -26.20
N ALA A 147 -5.09 -10.43 -27.23
CA ALA A 147 -3.65 -10.15 -27.20
C ALA A 147 -3.35 -8.64 -27.10
N GLU A 148 -4.14 -7.79 -27.74
CA GLU A 148 -4.06 -6.32 -27.62
C GLU A 148 -4.44 -5.87 -26.21
N HIS A 149 -5.55 -6.39 -25.65
CA HIS A 149 -5.94 -6.10 -24.27
C HIS A 149 -4.84 -6.50 -23.26
N LEU A 150 -4.18 -7.64 -23.43
CA LEU A 150 -3.07 -8.05 -22.58
C LEU A 150 -1.84 -7.15 -22.72
N ARG A 151 -1.60 -6.53 -23.91
CA ARG A 151 -0.57 -5.49 -24.08
C ARG A 151 -0.90 -4.23 -23.29
N ASP A 152 -2.17 -3.79 -23.32
CA ASP A 152 -2.64 -2.66 -22.50
C ASP A 152 -2.47 -2.96 -21.00
N CYS A 153 -2.82 -4.17 -20.57
CA CYS A 153 -2.59 -4.63 -19.20
C CYS A 153 -1.10 -4.58 -18.80
N ARG A 154 -0.20 -4.98 -19.71
CA ARG A 154 1.25 -4.89 -19.48
C ARG A 154 1.70 -3.45 -19.29
N GLU A 155 1.23 -2.50 -20.12
CA GLU A 155 1.56 -1.09 -19.93
C GLU A 155 1.16 -0.56 -18.56
N ILE A 156 -0.02 -0.96 -18.05
CA ILE A 156 -0.46 -0.61 -16.69
C ILE A 156 0.48 -1.23 -15.67
N THR A 157 0.87 -2.49 -15.85
CA THR A 157 1.78 -3.20 -14.95
C THR A 157 3.14 -2.52 -14.88
N ASP A 158 3.69 -2.06 -16.00
CA ASP A 158 4.97 -1.35 -16.04
C ASP A 158 4.89 0.02 -15.33
N LYS A 159 3.78 0.73 -15.48
CA LYS A 159 3.51 1.95 -14.71
C LYS A 159 3.44 1.65 -13.20
N LEU A 160 2.83 0.53 -12.81
CA LEU A 160 2.74 0.10 -11.41
C LEU A 160 4.11 -0.32 -10.83
N LYS A 161 5.01 -0.93 -11.63
CA LYS A 161 6.41 -1.18 -11.23
C LYS A 161 7.12 0.14 -10.84
N LEU A 162 6.94 1.21 -11.64
CA LEU A 162 7.48 2.54 -11.33
C LEU A 162 6.87 3.12 -10.05
N VAL A 163 5.54 3.05 -9.90
CA VAL A 163 4.84 3.48 -8.68
C VAL A 163 5.40 2.77 -7.45
N ARG A 164 5.65 1.47 -7.53
CA ARG A 164 6.27 0.70 -6.44
C ARG A 164 7.63 1.24 -6.05
N ILE A 165 8.51 1.53 -7.01
CA ILE A 165 9.85 2.11 -6.75
C ILE A 165 9.73 3.46 -6.03
N VAL A 166 8.83 4.33 -6.49
CA VAL A 166 8.58 5.64 -5.86
C VAL A 166 8.06 5.46 -4.43
N CYS A 167 7.13 4.52 -4.22
CA CYS A 167 6.58 4.25 -2.89
C CYS A 167 7.62 3.66 -1.94
N VAL A 168 8.48 2.74 -2.38
CA VAL A 168 9.61 2.21 -1.58
C VAL A 168 10.54 3.34 -1.17
N THR A 169 10.96 4.17 -2.13
CA THR A 169 11.85 5.30 -1.88
C THR A 169 11.23 6.28 -0.88
N GLY A 170 9.97 6.66 -1.10
CA GLY A 170 9.22 7.54 -0.19
C GLY A 170 9.08 6.95 1.22
N PHE A 171 8.79 5.66 1.34
CA PHE A 171 8.72 4.96 2.62
C PHE A 171 10.07 5.00 3.37
N LEU A 172 11.17 4.69 2.67
CA LEU A 172 12.51 4.74 3.26
C LEU A 172 12.89 6.15 3.72
N ILE A 173 12.55 7.19 2.94
CA ILE A 173 12.73 8.59 3.33
C ILE A 173 11.94 8.90 4.61
N CYS A 174 10.68 8.49 4.70
CA CYS A 174 9.86 8.70 5.89
C CYS A 174 10.50 8.03 7.13
N VAL A 175 10.97 6.79 6.99
CA VAL A 175 11.67 6.07 8.07
C VAL A 175 12.95 6.78 8.48
N ALA A 176 13.77 7.24 7.53
CA ALA A 176 15.00 7.97 7.79
C ALA A 176 14.75 9.31 8.51
N MET A 177 13.70 10.04 8.09
CA MET A 177 13.29 11.29 8.75
C MET A 177 12.86 11.05 10.20
N CYS A 178 12.16 9.94 10.45
CA CYS A 178 11.79 9.55 11.81
C CYS A 178 13.04 9.32 12.69
N LYS A 179 14.00 8.54 12.20
CA LYS A 179 15.26 8.26 12.94
C LYS A 179 16.13 9.48 13.18
N ARG A 180 16.31 10.31 12.15
CA ARG A 180 17.14 11.52 12.27
C ARG A 180 16.62 12.46 13.36
N LYS A 181 15.32 12.53 13.52
CA LYS A 181 14.69 13.37 14.51
C LYS A 181 14.85 12.82 15.93
N GLN A 182 14.77 11.50 16.09
CA GLN A 182 14.98 10.83 17.39
C GLN A 182 16.41 11.05 17.91
N ASN A 183 17.42 10.92 17.04
CA ASN A 183 18.81 11.14 17.41
C ASN A 183 19.09 12.59 17.85
N HIS A 184 18.45 13.57 17.24
CA HIS A 184 18.62 14.97 17.60
C HIS A 184 17.94 15.34 18.94
N GLU A 185 16.91 14.61 19.34
CA GLU A 185 16.19 14.83 20.60
C GLU A 185 16.85 14.11 21.78
N SER A 186 17.48 12.95 21.55
CA SER A 186 18.17 12.19 22.60
C SER A 186 19.40 12.92 23.15
N GLU A 187 20.04 13.80 22.39
CA GLU A 187 21.14 14.65 22.86
C GLU A 187 20.70 15.80 23.77
N GLN A 188 19.43 16.19 23.79
CA GLN A 188 18.94 17.36 24.50
C GLN A 188 18.05 17.09 25.71
N THR A 189 17.62 15.85 25.95
CA THR A 189 16.62 15.56 26.98
C THR A 189 17.07 14.48 27.96
N CYS A 190 17.63 14.90 29.10
CA CYS A 190 17.74 14.05 30.28
C CYS A 190 16.37 14.04 31.01
N GLY A 191 15.58 12.98 30.85
CA GLY A 191 14.58 12.59 31.84
C GLY A 191 13.16 13.09 31.66
N THR A 192 12.52 12.89 30.50
CA THR A 192 11.06 12.83 30.44
C THR A 192 10.63 11.82 29.37
N THR A 193 9.72 10.97 29.79
CA THR A 193 8.94 10.02 29.01
C THR A 193 8.87 10.31 27.51
N ASP A 194 9.57 9.47 26.74
CA ASP A 194 9.17 8.83 25.50
C ASP A 194 8.24 9.64 24.57
N THR A 195 8.69 10.80 24.13
CA THR A 195 8.05 11.60 23.06
C THR A 195 8.78 11.46 21.71
N GLY A 196 9.75 10.56 21.63
CA GLY A 196 10.42 10.21 20.38
C GLY A 196 9.41 9.82 19.31
N LEU A 197 9.74 10.12 18.06
CA LEU A 197 8.91 9.80 16.91
C LEU A 197 8.85 8.28 16.74
N ARG A 198 7.96 7.63 17.47
CA ARG A 198 7.65 6.24 17.22
C ARG A 198 6.75 6.20 16.00
N LEU A 199 7.19 5.50 14.95
CA LEU A 199 6.29 5.02 13.93
C LEU A 199 5.23 4.18 14.65
N ARG A 200 4.12 4.80 14.99
CA ARG A 200 3.16 4.23 15.92
C ARG A 200 2.12 3.47 15.12
N PHE A 201 1.64 2.39 15.70
CA PHE A 201 0.44 1.68 15.24
C PHE A 201 -0.77 2.62 14.96
N ARG A 202 -0.80 3.82 15.56
CA ARG A 202 -1.79 4.85 15.23
C ARG A 202 -1.72 5.32 13.77
N GLY A 203 -0.53 5.48 13.20
CA GLY A 203 -0.37 5.85 11.77
C GLY A 203 -0.87 4.75 10.86
N LEU A 204 -0.57 3.49 11.17
CA LEU A 204 -1.13 2.33 10.46
C LEU A 204 -2.65 2.29 10.61
N GLY A 205 -3.19 2.51 11.80
CA GLY A 205 -4.64 2.56 12.04
C GLY A 205 -5.33 3.62 11.17
N TYR A 206 -4.80 4.83 11.09
CA TYR A 206 -5.35 5.87 10.20
C TYR A 206 -5.24 5.49 8.72
N ALA A 207 -4.12 4.91 8.28
CA ALA A 207 -3.96 4.46 6.90
C ALA A 207 -4.99 3.37 6.54
N VAL A 208 -5.20 2.40 7.41
CA VAL A 208 -6.22 1.34 7.22
C VAL A 208 -7.63 1.94 7.16
N ILE A 209 -7.96 2.91 8.02
CA ILE A 209 -9.26 3.59 7.98
C ILE A 209 -9.44 4.32 6.65
N VAL A 210 -8.44 5.08 6.18
CA VAL A 210 -8.51 5.81 4.90
C VAL A 210 -8.74 4.84 3.75
N ILE A 211 -7.96 3.76 3.66
CA ILE A 211 -8.10 2.76 2.60
C ILE A 211 -9.46 2.06 2.70
N GLY A 212 -9.89 1.68 3.91
CA GLY A 212 -11.18 1.03 4.14
C GLY A 212 -12.36 1.91 3.71
N VAL A 213 -12.31 3.21 4.01
CA VAL A 213 -13.33 4.17 3.58
C VAL A 213 -13.33 4.32 2.05
N LEU A 214 -12.16 4.45 1.43
CA LEU A 214 -12.05 4.54 -0.04
C LEU A 214 -12.57 3.26 -0.72
N ALA A 215 -12.18 2.09 -0.23
CA ALA A 215 -12.65 0.80 -0.74
C ALA A 215 -14.17 0.66 -0.60
N PHE A 216 -14.73 1.10 0.55
CA PHE A 216 -16.18 1.10 0.77
C PHE A 216 -16.91 2.05 -0.21
N ILE A 217 -16.36 3.24 -0.46
CA ILE A 217 -16.94 4.20 -1.41
C ILE A 217 -16.96 3.61 -2.83
N VAL A 218 -15.85 3.01 -3.26
CA VAL A 218 -15.76 2.36 -4.59
C VAL A 218 -16.74 1.21 -4.69
N TRP A 219 -16.81 0.34 -3.66
CA TRP A 219 -17.75 -0.77 -3.63
C TRP A 219 -19.21 -0.32 -3.64
N ALA A 220 -19.55 0.72 -2.87
CA ALA A 220 -20.90 1.28 -2.86
C ALA A 220 -21.27 1.96 -4.19
N ALA A 221 -20.32 2.68 -4.81
CA ALA A 221 -20.50 3.29 -6.13
C ALA A 221 -20.70 2.23 -7.22
N ALA A 222 -20.10 1.05 -7.08
CA ALA A 222 -20.31 -0.11 -7.95
C ALA A 222 -21.62 -0.88 -7.63
N GLY A 223 -22.53 -0.33 -6.84
CA GLY A 223 -23.80 -0.97 -6.50
C GLY A 223 -23.68 -2.19 -5.58
N GLY A 224 -22.53 -2.37 -4.92
CA GLY A 224 -22.31 -3.44 -3.94
C GLY A 224 -22.07 -4.82 -4.57
N SER A 225 -21.79 -4.92 -5.87
CA SER A 225 -21.45 -6.18 -6.54
C SER A 225 -20.02 -6.18 -7.06
N PHE A 226 -19.37 -7.36 -7.05
CA PHE A 226 -18.04 -7.51 -7.60
C PHE A 226 -18.03 -7.30 -9.12
N ASP A 227 -19.04 -7.82 -9.83
CA ASP A 227 -19.14 -7.72 -11.28
C ASP A 227 -19.18 -6.26 -11.74
N ALA A 228 -19.99 -5.42 -11.07
CA ALA A 228 -20.05 -4.01 -11.39
C ALA A 228 -18.76 -3.27 -11.02
N ALA A 229 -18.06 -3.68 -9.96
CA ALA A 229 -16.74 -3.15 -9.63
C ALA A 229 -15.69 -3.57 -10.66
N PHE A 230 -15.73 -4.81 -11.15
CA PHE A 230 -14.88 -5.34 -12.20
C PHE A 230 -15.05 -4.56 -13.52
N ILE A 231 -16.28 -4.34 -13.95
CA ILE A 231 -16.61 -3.51 -15.12
C ILE A 231 -16.15 -2.06 -14.91
N GLY A 232 -16.40 -1.50 -13.73
CA GLY A 232 -15.99 -0.13 -13.39
C GLY A 232 -14.48 0.04 -13.42
N PHE A 233 -13.72 -0.97 -12.97
CA PHE A 233 -12.26 -1.00 -13.05
C PHE A 233 -11.80 -0.94 -14.51
N HIS A 234 -12.33 -1.79 -15.39
CA HIS A 234 -11.94 -1.79 -16.79
C HIS A 234 -12.23 -0.45 -17.48
N LYS A 235 -13.43 0.11 -17.27
CA LYS A 235 -13.80 1.44 -17.81
C LYS A 235 -12.95 2.59 -17.27
N LEU A 236 -12.32 2.42 -16.11
CA LEU A 236 -11.42 3.44 -15.53
C LEU A 236 -10.02 3.37 -16.14
N PHE A 237 -9.53 2.18 -16.46
CA PHE A 237 -8.15 1.96 -16.89
C PHE A 237 -7.96 1.79 -18.39
N PHE A 238 -9.03 1.46 -19.12
CA PHE A 238 -8.98 1.23 -20.55
C PHE A 238 -9.96 2.15 -21.29
N ASP A 239 -9.47 2.77 -22.37
CA ASP A 239 -10.22 3.67 -23.22
C ASP A 239 -10.88 2.93 -24.41
N ASN A 240 -10.77 1.60 -24.45
CA ASN A 240 -11.30 0.72 -25.49
C ASN A 240 -12.19 -0.38 -24.87
N ASP A 241 -12.83 -1.18 -25.71
CA ASP A 241 -13.73 -2.27 -25.32
C ASP A 241 -13.11 -3.67 -25.52
N LEU A 242 -11.79 -3.78 -25.73
CA LEU A 242 -11.08 -5.06 -25.95
C LEU A 242 -11.12 -6.01 -24.73
N TRP A 243 -11.41 -5.48 -23.55
CA TRP A 243 -11.62 -6.25 -22.32
C TRP A 243 -12.99 -6.94 -22.25
N LEU A 244 -13.93 -6.62 -23.14
CA LEU A 244 -15.23 -7.30 -23.29
C LEU A 244 -15.04 -8.58 -24.11
N ILE A 245 -14.43 -9.58 -23.51
CA ILE A 245 -14.09 -10.84 -24.16
C ILE A 245 -15.34 -11.72 -24.27
N ASP A 246 -15.60 -12.22 -25.48
CA ASP A 246 -16.72 -13.13 -25.76
C ASP A 246 -16.31 -14.58 -25.47
N PRO A 247 -16.95 -15.29 -24.52
CA PRO A 247 -16.64 -16.68 -24.22
C PRO A 247 -16.90 -17.67 -25.37
N GLU A 248 -17.67 -17.28 -26.38
CA GLU A 248 -17.88 -18.11 -27.58
C GLU A 248 -16.73 -17.97 -28.60
N VAL A 249 -15.89 -16.91 -28.44
CA VAL A 249 -14.80 -16.61 -29.37
C VAL A 249 -13.45 -16.90 -28.73
N ASP A 250 -13.27 -16.56 -27.45
CA ASP A 250 -12.01 -16.66 -26.73
C ASP A 250 -12.08 -17.54 -25.48
N ASP A 251 -11.13 -18.48 -25.36
CA ASP A 251 -11.06 -19.38 -24.23
C ASP A 251 -10.38 -18.79 -23.00
N LEU A 252 -9.73 -17.63 -23.11
CA LEU A 252 -9.14 -16.96 -21.96
C LEU A 252 -10.20 -16.61 -20.87
N ILE A 253 -11.38 -16.12 -21.29
CA ILE A 253 -12.45 -15.79 -20.32
C ILE A 253 -13.10 -17.05 -19.72
N ASN A 254 -13.07 -18.17 -20.46
CA ASN A 254 -13.51 -19.47 -19.96
C ASN A 254 -12.54 -20.01 -18.89
N LEU A 255 -11.24 -19.75 -19.06
CA LEU A 255 -10.19 -20.09 -18.10
C LEU A 255 -10.20 -19.16 -16.87
N LEU A 256 -10.59 -17.89 -17.06
CA LEU A 256 -10.58 -16.82 -16.04
C LEU A 256 -11.99 -16.28 -15.77
N PRO A 257 -12.90 -17.06 -15.19
CA PRO A 257 -14.23 -16.58 -14.84
C PRO A 257 -14.15 -15.46 -13.79
N VAL A 258 -15.18 -14.62 -13.69
CA VAL A 258 -15.22 -13.48 -12.76
C VAL A 258 -14.96 -13.92 -11.29
N GLY A 259 -15.36 -15.14 -10.93
CA GLY A 259 -15.06 -15.74 -9.63
C GLY A 259 -13.57 -15.86 -9.33
N PHE A 260 -12.76 -16.20 -10.32
CA PHE A 260 -11.30 -16.26 -10.23
C PHE A 260 -10.71 -14.89 -9.82
N PHE A 261 -11.13 -13.82 -10.47
CA PHE A 261 -10.67 -12.46 -10.16
C PHE A 261 -11.10 -12.03 -8.75
N ARG A 262 -12.33 -12.36 -8.34
CA ARG A 262 -12.82 -12.08 -7.00
C ARG A 262 -11.95 -12.75 -5.95
N ASP A 263 -11.64 -14.02 -6.11
CA ASP A 263 -10.87 -14.79 -5.14
C ASP A 263 -9.39 -14.36 -5.11
N THR A 264 -8.85 -14.00 -6.29
CA THR A 264 -7.52 -13.37 -6.40
C THR A 264 -7.45 -12.05 -5.63
N VAL A 265 -8.45 -11.16 -5.74
CA VAL A 265 -8.51 -9.90 -4.98
C VAL A 265 -8.57 -10.17 -3.48
N ILE A 266 -9.35 -11.18 -3.05
CA ILE A 266 -9.44 -11.58 -1.64
C ILE A 266 -8.08 -12.11 -1.14
N ALA A 267 -7.43 -13.01 -1.88
CA ALA A 267 -6.13 -13.58 -1.52
C ALA A 267 -5.05 -12.50 -1.41
N VAL A 268 -4.94 -11.62 -2.42
CA VAL A 268 -4.02 -10.48 -2.41
C VAL A 268 -4.32 -9.53 -1.25
N GLY A 269 -5.59 -9.29 -0.95
CA GLY A 269 -6.02 -8.46 0.20
C GLY A 269 -5.53 -9.03 1.53
N TRP A 270 -5.67 -10.35 1.74
CA TRP A 270 -5.17 -11.04 2.93
C TRP A 270 -3.63 -10.99 3.01
N MET A 271 -2.93 -11.29 1.92
CA MET A 271 -1.45 -11.21 1.87
C MET A 271 -0.97 -9.79 2.19
N THR A 272 -1.63 -8.78 1.62
CA THR A 272 -1.32 -7.37 1.87
C THR A 272 -1.54 -7.00 3.34
N GLY A 273 -2.65 -7.40 3.93
CA GLY A 273 -2.97 -7.13 5.33
C GLY A 273 -1.93 -7.73 6.27
N VAL A 274 -1.68 -9.03 6.14
CA VAL A 274 -0.71 -9.76 6.98
C VAL A 274 0.71 -9.21 6.76
N GLY A 275 1.14 -9.07 5.51
CA GLY A 275 2.48 -8.57 5.17
C GLY A 275 2.72 -7.15 5.72
N THR A 276 1.74 -6.26 5.58
CA THR A 276 1.84 -4.89 6.12
C THR A 276 2.00 -4.89 7.63
N VAL A 277 1.18 -5.65 8.36
CA VAL A 277 1.26 -5.74 9.83
C VAL A 277 2.61 -6.30 10.27
N MET A 278 3.10 -7.35 9.61
CA MET A 278 4.40 -7.96 9.92
C MET A 278 5.56 -6.98 9.71
N ILE A 279 5.64 -6.34 8.54
CA ILE A 279 6.71 -5.39 8.22
C ILE A 279 6.64 -4.18 9.16
N TRP A 280 5.45 -3.66 9.42
CA TRP A 280 5.26 -2.54 10.34
C TRP A 280 5.71 -2.87 11.76
N ALA A 281 5.38 -4.06 12.26
CA ALA A 281 5.83 -4.53 13.57
C ALA A 281 7.36 -4.66 13.63
N LEU A 282 8.01 -5.16 12.58
CA LEU A 282 9.47 -5.24 12.49
C LEU A 282 10.11 -3.85 12.50
N VAL A 283 9.58 -2.90 11.73
CA VAL A 283 10.07 -1.51 11.69
C VAL A 283 9.90 -0.83 13.05
N CYS A 284 8.75 -1.00 13.71
CA CYS A 284 8.55 -0.47 15.06
C CYS A 284 9.49 -1.08 16.11
N LYS A 285 9.74 -2.40 16.02
CA LYS A 285 10.69 -3.08 16.92
C LYS A 285 12.13 -2.64 16.68
N TRP A 286 12.49 -2.38 15.43
CA TRP A 286 13.83 -1.88 15.10
C TRP A 286 14.04 -0.43 15.57
N ASP A 287 13.00 0.39 15.54
CA ASP A 287 13.01 1.77 16.04
C ASP A 287 13.09 1.87 17.57
N SER A 288 12.74 0.80 18.29
CA SER A 288 12.78 0.72 19.77
C SER A 288 14.13 0.27 20.34
N ARG A 289 15.09 -0.11 19.50
CA ARG A 289 16.45 -0.52 19.86
C ARG A 289 17.46 0.59 19.61
#